data_9599dbbfc27a6a27f4e424361a77e81c
#
_entry.id   9599dbbfc27a6a27f4e424361a77e81c
#
_cell.length_a   1.000
_cell.length_b   1.000
_cell.length_c   1.000
_cell.angle_alpha   90.00
_cell.angle_beta   90.00
_cell.angle_gamma   90.00
#
_symmetry.space_group_name_H-M   'P 1'
#
loop_
_entity.id
_entity.type
_entity.pdbx_description
1 polymer ?
#
loop_
_entity_poly.entity_id
_entity_poly.type
_entity_poly.pdbx_seq_one_letter_code
_entity_poly.pdbx_strand_id
1 'polypeptide(L)'
;LVAEPIERLGRVLIRDAADAGMPRAEFVATWRRRPGTAGDVNLATLAELSPTCATSVDEILAALAGWRISFARYSMAREALSHARLELKMAKDEMTDCNLRLVVSVAWPLVERGLQLLDLVQEGNIGLMRAIDKFDASRGFKFGTYAVFWIRQAISRALSDQAHTIRVPVHTAEKASQVKRATQGLRDQLGREPTNDEVSVKSGVPVETVRRIGLLVRDVVSLDMKIGDDGDNSLGDLVVDRHSPSPDAIAAQSELRRLLSASMLLLSAR
;
A
#
# COMPACT_ATOMS: atom_id res chain seq x y z
N LEU A 1 -5.19 19.20 16.09
CA LEU A 1 -4.08 20.17 16.24
C LEU A 1 -3.77 20.47 17.72
N VAL A 2 -4.79 20.66 18.61
CA VAL A 2 -4.60 21.04 20.02
C VAL A 2 -4.19 19.85 20.91
N ALA A 3 -4.65 18.64 20.61
CA ALA A 3 -4.37 17.43 21.40
C ALA A 3 -2.97 16.85 21.18
N GLU A 4 -2.38 17.03 20.02
CA GLU A 4 -1.14 16.39 19.60
C GLU A 4 0.09 16.77 20.46
N PRO A 5 0.31 18.04 20.81
CA PRO A 5 1.39 18.42 21.74
C PRO A 5 1.22 17.82 23.12
N ILE A 6 0.00 17.82 23.68
CA ILE A 6 -0.27 17.28 25.02
C ILE A 6 -0.14 15.75 25.02
N GLU A 7 -0.57 15.06 23.97
CA GLU A 7 -0.38 13.61 23.85
C GLU A 7 1.11 13.23 23.72
N ARG A 8 1.90 14.07 23.06
CA ARG A 8 3.35 13.91 22.98
C ARG A 8 4.00 14.06 24.36
N LEU A 9 3.67 15.14 25.07
CA LEU A 9 4.14 15.38 26.44
C LEU A 9 3.66 14.29 27.40
N GLY A 10 2.43 13.82 27.28
CA GLY A 10 1.91 12.69 28.03
C GLY A 10 2.69 11.38 27.81
N ARG A 11 3.19 11.12 26.59
CA ARG A 11 4.07 9.95 26.33
C ARG A 11 5.45 10.11 26.98
N VAL A 12 5.98 11.33 26.98
CA VAL A 12 7.25 11.62 27.69
C VAL A 12 7.06 11.41 29.19
N LEU A 13 5.99 11.95 29.77
CA LEU A 13 5.69 11.80 31.18
C LEU A 13 5.50 10.32 31.60
N ILE A 14 4.88 9.47 30.74
CA ILE A 14 4.78 8.03 30.99
C ILE A 14 6.17 7.37 31.10
N ARG A 15 7.09 7.76 30.24
CA ARG A 15 8.46 7.23 30.26
C ARG A 15 9.20 7.72 31.51
N ASP A 16 9.13 9.01 31.82
CA ASP A 16 9.81 9.61 32.95
C ASP A 16 9.28 9.05 34.28
N ALA A 17 7.96 8.77 34.36
CA ALA A 17 7.36 8.10 35.52
C ALA A 17 7.81 6.63 35.66
N ALA A 18 7.97 5.92 34.54
CA ALA A 18 8.50 4.56 34.56
C ALA A 18 9.98 4.54 35.01
N ASP A 19 10.78 5.48 34.56
CA ASP A 19 12.18 5.67 34.97
C ASP A 19 12.28 6.04 36.49
N ALA A 20 11.27 6.72 37.02
CA ALA A 20 11.11 7.02 38.44
C ALA A 20 10.55 5.85 39.27
N GLY A 21 10.31 4.68 38.66
CA GLY A 21 9.86 3.46 39.33
C GLY A 21 8.34 3.28 39.44
N MET A 22 7.52 4.13 38.79
CA MET A 22 6.06 3.98 38.79
C MET A 22 5.62 3.00 37.69
N PRO A 23 4.95 1.85 38.02
CA PRO A 23 4.41 0.95 37.01
C PRO A 23 3.40 1.63 36.09
N ARG A 24 3.41 1.30 34.79
CA ARG A 24 2.49 1.89 33.79
C ARG A 24 1.01 1.76 34.18
N ALA A 25 0.63 0.67 34.83
CA ALA A 25 -0.75 0.45 35.26
C ALA A 25 -1.16 1.48 36.34
N GLU A 26 -0.27 1.75 37.28
CA GLU A 26 -0.46 2.73 38.34
C GLU A 26 -0.48 4.17 37.79
N PHE A 27 0.43 4.47 36.87
CA PHE A 27 0.40 5.74 36.12
C PHE A 27 -0.95 5.96 35.43
N VAL A 28 -1.44 4.96 34.67
CA VAL A 28 -2.72 5.04 33.96
C VAL A 28 -3.90 5.19 34.94
N ALA A 29 -3.85 4.52 36.07
CA ALA A 29 -4.88 4.67 37.11
C ALA A 29 -4.86 6.07 37.72
N THR A 30 -3.71 6.63 38.00
CA THR A 30 -3.52 8.00 38.51
C THR A 30 -3.96 9.05 37.47
N TRP A 31 -3.54 8.85 36.22
CA TRP A 31 -3.90 9.73 35.09
C TRP A 31 -5.40 9.71 34.75
N ARG A 32 -6.09 8.57 34.94
CA ARG A 32 -7.51 8.39 34.64
C ARG A 32 -8.45 8.72 35.80
N ARG A 33 -7.95 8.95 37.01
CA ARG A 33 -8.82 9.33 38.12
C ARG A 33 -9.57 10.60 37.77
N ARG A 34 -10.91 10.52 37.81
CA ARG A 34 -11.81 11.66 37.48
C ARG A 34 -11.52 12.83 38.41
N PRO A 35 -11.32 14.03 37.87
CA PRO A 35 -11.22 15.24 38.68
C PRO A 35 -12.63 15.62 39.13
N GLY A 36 -13.11 15.00 40.14
CA GLY A 36 -14.41 15.38 40.77
C GLY A 36 -14.22 15.97 42.18
N THR A 37 -13.07 15.68 42.78
CA THR A 37 -12.73 16.12 44.13
C THR A 37 -11.26 16.47 44.34
N ALA A 38 -10.38 16.27 43.34
CA ALA A 38 -8.94 16.55 43.48
C ALA A 38 -8.19 16.51 42.12
N GLY A 39 -8.68 17.21 41.09
CA GLY A 39 -8.07 17.19 39.72
C GLY A 39 -6.63 17.73 39.67
N ASP A 40 -6.29 18.65 40.57
CA ASP A 40 -4.95 19.19 40.66
C ASP A 40 -4.00 18.24 41.41
N VAL A 41 -4.53 17.36 42.27
CA VAL A 41 -3.74 16.41 43.07
C VAL A 41 -3.07 15.35 42.21
N ASN A 42 -3.67 14.95 41.11
CA ASN A 42 -3.11 13.87 40.26
C ASN A 42 -1.86 14.31 39.48
N LEU A 43 -1.82 15.56 39.01
CA LEU A 43 -0.64 16.10 38.36
C LEU A 43 0.44 16.47 39.38
N ALA A 44 0.06 16.99 40.54
CA ALA A 44 0.99 17.26 41.62
C ALA A 44 1.68 16.00 42.12
N THR A 45 0.95 14.89 42.30
CA THR A 45 1.53 13.59 42.67
C THR A 45 2.52 13.07 41.63
N LEU A 46 2.27 13.29 40.35
CA LEU A 46 3.20 12.92 39.29
C LEU A 46 4.43 13.84 39.25
N ALA A 47 4.26 15.12 39.54
CA ALA A 47 5.37 16.07 39.63
C ALA A 47 6.30 15.77 40.81
N GLU A 48 5.79 15.20 41.89
CA GLU A 48 6.57 14.81 43.07
C GLU A 48 7.47 13.57 42.85
N LEU A 49 7.23 12.76 41.80
CA LEU A 49 7.99 11.54 41.53
C LEU A 49 9.44 11.80 41.14
N SER A 50 9.69 12.80 40.30
CA SER A 50 11.04 13.17 39.90
C SER A 50 11.07 14.60 39.31
N PRO A 51 12.26 15.26 39.27
CA PRO A 51 12.42 16.57 38.65
C PRO A 51 12.04 16.60 37.17
N THR A 52 12.27 15.49 36.47
CA THR A 52 11.90 15.33 35.03
C THR A 52 10.39 15.24 34.85
N CYS A 53 9.70 14.53 35.75
CA CYS A 53 8.23 14.51 35.76
C CYS A 53 7.64 15.89 36.05
N ALA A 54 8.22 16.64 36.98
CA ALA A 54 7.80 18.00 37.31
C ALA A 54 7.87 18.93 36.08
N THR A 55 9.00 18.91 35.35
CA THR A 55 9.16 19.72 34.12
C THR A 55 8.13 19.33 33.04
N SER A 56 7.89 18.04 32.82
CA SER A 56 6.89 17.56 31.86
C SER A 56 5.46 17.96 32.24
N VAL A 57 5.14 17.97 33.54
CA VAL A 57 3.83 18.43 34.08
C VAL A 57 3.66 19.93 33.88
N ASP A 58 4.69 20.73 34.16
CA ASP A 58 4.69 22.17 33.98
C ASP A 58 4.50 22.56 32.50
N GLU A 59 5.15 21.85 31.57
CA GLU A 59 4.95 22.04 30.14
C GLU A 59 3.50 21.74 29.69
N ILE A 60 2.89 20.67 30.25
CA ILE A 60 1.48 20.33 29.97
C ILE A 60 0.56 21.44 30.50
N LEU A 61 0.80 21.90 31.73
CA LEU A 61 0.01 22.99 32.35
C LEU A 61 0.17 24.31 31.58
N ALA A 62 1.38 24.64 31.16
CA ALA A 62 1.65 25.83 30.36
C ALA A 62 0.93 25.78 28.99
N ALA A 63 0.95 24.61 28.33
CA ALA A 63 0.23 24.41 27.08
C ALA A 63 -1.30 24.58 27.26
N LEU A 64 -1.86 24.01 28.31
CA LEU A 64 -3.28 24.16 28.64
C LEU A 64 -3.67 25.57 28.99
N ALA A 65 -2.81 26.28 29.75
CA ALA A 65 -3.02 27.69 30.12
C ALA A 65 -3.02 28.60 28.88
N GLY A 66 -2.14 28.34 27.91
CA GLY A 66 -2.12 29.03 26.63
C GLY A 66 -3.46 28.93 25.87
N TRP A 67 -4.21 27.85 26.07
CA TRP A 67 -5.54 27.65 25.47
C TRP A 67 -6.70 27.99 26.40
N ARG A 68 -6.43 28.48 27.61
CA ARG A 68 -7.44 28.80 28.66
C ARG A 68 -8.34 27.61 29.01
N ILE A 69 -7.78 26.38 29.00
CA ILE A 69 -8.49 25.14 29.31
C ILE A 69 -7.87 24.55 30.58
N SER A 70 -8.69 24.17 31.55
CA SER A 70 -8.21 23.42 32.72
C SER A 70 -7.93 21.98 32.34
N PHE A 71 -6.98 21.32 33.04
CA PHE A 71 -6.65 19.91 32.81
C PHE A 71 -7.88 19.00 32.99
N ALA A 72 -8.77 19.32 33.95
CA ALA A 72 -10.01 18.58 34.14
C ALA A 72 -10.92 18.63 32.90
N ARG A 73 -11.12 19.80 32.31
CA ARG A 73 -11.91 19.92 31.06
C ARG A 73 -11.26 19.22 29.88
N TYR A 74 -9.94 19.28 29.78
CA TYR A 74 -9.21 18.57 28.75
C TYR A 74 -9.35 17.05 28.90
N SER A 75 -9.18 16.50 30.11
CA SER A 75 -9.30 15.06 30.35
C SER A 75 -10.70 14.53 30.06
N MET A 76 -11.75 15.25 30.48
CA MET A 76 -13.14 14.91 30.16
C MET A 76 -13.42 14.94 28.65
N ALA A 77 -12.99 16.00 27.98
CA ALA A 77 -13.17 16.12 26.53
C ALA A 77 -12.42 15.01 25.76
N ARG A 78 -11.21 14.65 26.21
CA ARG A 78 -10.42 13.55 25.64
C ARG A 78 -11.09 12.19 25.84
N GLU A 79 -11.64 11.93 27.03
CA GLU A 79 -12.36 10.69 27.32
C GLU A 79 -13.63 10.59 26.45
N ALA A 80 -14.43 11.64 26.38
CA ALA A 80 -15.60 11.71 25.50
C ALA A 80 -15.24 11.50 24.03
N LEU A 81 -14.17 12.14 23.55
CA LEU A 81 -13.68 11.97 22.18
C LEU A 81 -13.19 10.54 21.92
N SER A 82 -12.49 9.93 22.89
CA SER A 82 -12.01 8.54 22.75
C SER A 82 -13.16 7.55 22.67
N HIS A 83 -14.22 7.77 23.47
CA HIS A 83 -15.43 6.96 23.45
C HIS A 83 -16.18 7.10 22.12
N ALA A 84 -16.40 8.34 21.67
CA ALA A 84 -17.05 8.60 20.39
C ALA A 84 -16.25 8.04 19.19
N ARG A 85 -14.91 8.07 19.24
CA ARG A 85 -14.06 7.45 18.21
C ARG A 85 -14.20 5.92 18.20
N LEU A 86 -14.30 5.30 19.37
CA LEU A 86 -14.51 3.86 19.48
C LEU A 86 -15.87 3.46 18.92
N GLU A 87 -16.94 4.17 19.29
CA GLU A 87 -18.29 3.95 18.78
C GLU A 87 -18.33 4.10 17.25
N LEU A 88 -17.73 5.18 16.73
CA LEU A 88 -17.63 5.41 15.28
C LEU A 88 -16.89 4.27 14.58
N LYS A 89 -15.79 3.78 15.17
CA LYS A 89 -15.04 2.66 14.63
C LYS A 89 -15.89 1.39 14.60
N MET A 90 -16.56 1.05 15.70
CA MET A 90 -17.43 -0.13 15.78
C MET A 90 -18.56 -0.06 14.75
N ALA A 91 -19.21 1.10 14.60
CA ALA A 91 -20.24 1.28 13.58
C ALA A 91 -19.73 1.13 12.14
N LYS A 92 -18.51 1.61 11.85
CA LYS A 92 -17.87 1.43 10.53
C LYS A 92 -17.50 -0.03 10.28
N ASP A 93 -16.96 -0.71 11.28
CA ASP A 93 -16.59 -2.14 11.20
C ASP A 93 -17.84 -2.98 10.95
N GLU A 94 -18.93 -2.76 11.69
CA GLU A 94 -20.23 -3.44 11.49
C GLU A 94 -20.79 -3.18 10.08
N MET A 95 -20.74 -1.94 9.63
CA MET A 95 -21.19 -1.55 8.29
C MET A 95 -20.33 -2.22 7.19
N THR A 96 -19.03 -2.41 7.44
CA THR A 96 -18.13 -3.13 6.53
C THR A 96 -18.51 -4.60 6.47
N ASP A 97 -18.63 -5.27 7.62
CA ASP A 97 -18.91 -6.70 7.71
C ASP A 97 -20.25 -7.09 7.05
N CYS A 98 -21.27 -6.28 7.26
CA CYS A 98 -22.58 -6.46 6.62
C CYS A 98 -22.55 -6.35 5.09
N ASN A 99 -21.53 -5.71 4.51
CA ASN A 99 -21.45 -5.44 3.07
C ASN A 99 -20.30 -6.20 2.34
N LEU A 100 -19.57 -7.11 3.01
CA LEU A 100 -18.51 -7.90 2.37
C LEU A 100 -19.01 -8.74 1.19
N ARG A 101 -20.24 -9.28 1.26
CA ARG A 101 -20.84 -10.04 0.16
C ARG A 101 -21.05 -9.21 -1.09
N LEU A 102 -21.31 -7.90 -0.94
CA LEU A 102 -21.42 -6.97 -2.06
C LEU A 102 -20.08 -6.84 -2.79
N VAL A 103 -18.96 -6.78 -2.05
CA VAL A 103 -17.62 -6.71 -2.65
C VAL A 103 -17.34 -7.95 -3.49
N VAL A 104 -17.63 -9.15 -2.96
CA VAL A 104 -17.45 -10.40 -3.70
C VAL A 104 -18.27 -10.40 -4.99
N SER A 105 -19.53 -9.96 -4.95
CA SER A 105 -20.39 -9.90 -6.14
C SER A 105 -19.88 -8.97 -7.24
N VAL A 106 -19.17 -7.88 -6.86
CA VAL A 106 -18.56 -6.93 -7.80
C VAL A 106 -17.21 -7.44 -8.30
N ALA A 107 -16.44 -8.15 -7.47
CA ALA A 107 -15.13 -8.69 -7.82
C ALA A 107 -15.22 -9.92 -8.75
N TRP A 108 -16.22 -10.77 -8.55
CA TRP A 108 -16.37 -12.03 -9.27
C TRP A 108 -16.30 -11.91 -10.80
N PRO A 109 -16.99 -10.97 -11.47
CA PRO A 109 -16.91 -10.81 -12.93
C PRO A 109 -15.57 -10.30 -13.45
N LEU A 110 -14.64 -9.93 -12.54
CA LEU A 110 -13.32 -9.37 -12.86
C LEU A 110 -12.18 -10.37 -12.59
N VAL A 111 -12.53 -11.60 -12.17
CA VAL A 111 -11.59 -12.71 -12.06
C VAL A 111 -10.98 -13.02 -13.44
N GLU A 112 -9.78 -13.57 -13.49
CA GLU A 112 -9.02 -13.91 -14.71
C GLU A 112 -8.46 -12.71 -15.50
N ARG A 113 -8.48 -11.52 -14.90
CA ARG A 113 -7.88 -10.31 -15.51
C ARG A 113 -6.46 -10.01 -15.05
N GLY A 114 -5.79 -11.00 -14.41
CA GLY A 114 -4.39 -10.89 -13.98
C GLY A 114 -4.19 -10.81 -12.47
N LEU A 115 -5.26 -10.71 -11.67
CA LEU A 115 -5.22 -10.81 -10.20
C LEU A 115 -6.10 -11.95 -9.70
N GLN A 116 -5.69 -12.57 -8.58
CA GLN A 116 -6.48 -13.60 -7.93
C GLN A 116 -7.73 -13.01 -7.27
N LEU A 117 -8.79 -13.83 -7.12
CA LEU A 117 -10.06 -13.38 -6.54
C LEU A 117 -9.89 -12.72 -5.17
N LEU A 118 -9.06 -13.30 -4.30
CA LEU A 118 -8.85 -12.77 -2.95
C LEU A 118 -8.21 -11.38 -2.96
N ASP A 119 -7.27 -11.13 -3.88
CA ASP A 119 -6.64 -9.82 -4.03
C ASP A 119 -7.65 -8.77 -4.54
N LEU A 120 -8.49 -9.15 -5.50
CA LEU A 120 -9.58 -8.30 -5.99
C LEU A 120 -10.58 -7.97 -4.86
N VAL A 121 -10.90 -8.95 -4.01
CA VAL A 121 -11.78 -8.74 -2.85
C VAL A 121 -11.13 -7.79 -1.84
N GLN A 122 -9.83 -7.92 -1.56
CA GLN A 122 -9.15 -7.01 -0.63
C GLN A 122 -9.09 -5.57 -1.16
N GLU A 123 -8.77 -5.39 -2.43
CA GLU A 123 -8.82 -4.06 -3.06
C GLU A 123 -10.25 -3.50 -3.08
N GLY A 124 -11.24 -4.36 -3.30
CA GLY A 124 -12.66 -4.00 -3.20
C GLY A 124 -13.07 -3.60 -1.79
N ASN A 125 -12.56 -4.26 -0.75
CA ASN A 125 -12.79 -3.91 0.65
C ASN A 125 -12.20 -2.52 0.99
N ILE A 126 -11.03 -2.19 0.44
CA ILE A 126 -10.46 -0.83 0.57
C ILE A 126 -11.40 0.19 -0.08
N GLY A 127 -11.98 -0.13 -1.23
CA GLY A 127 -13.01 0.69 -1.88
C GLY A 127 -14.26 0.85 -1.04
N LEU A 128 -14.75 -0.24 -0.43
CA LEU A 128 -15.90 -0.24 0.47
C LEU A 128 -15.66 0.65 1.70
N MET A 129 -14.51 0.53 2.37
CA MET A 129 -14.17 1.38 3.51
C MET A 129 -14.15 2.87 3.13
N ARG A 130 -13.62 3.22 1.96
CA ARG A 130 -13.67 4.59 1.44
C ARG A 130 -15.10 5.07 1.18
N ALA A 131 -15.98 4.17 0.71
CA ALA A 131 -17.38 4.48 0.50
C ALA A 131 -18.09 4.76 1.84
N ILE A 132 -17.83 3.96 2.89
CA ILE A 132 -18.38 4.15 4.24
C ILE A 132 -17.95 5.50 4.81
N ASP A 133 -16.68 5.86 4.66
CA ASP A 133 -16.16 7.15 5.17
C ASP A 133 -16.81 8.38 4.54
N LYS A 134 -17.26 8.27 3.29
CA LYS A 134 -17.80 9.39 2.51
C LYS A 134 -19.30 9.34 2.30
N PHE A 135 -19.96 8.30 2.78
CA PHE A 135 -21.40 8.14 2.58
C PHE A 135 -22.19 9.12 3.45
N ASP A 136 -23.15 9.78 2.83
CA ASP A 136 -24.08 10.69 3.48
C ASP A 136 -25.51 10.17 3.30
N ALA A 137 -26.06 9.61 4.37
CA ALA A 137 -27.41 9.05 4.39
C ALA A 137 -28.51 10.11 4.19
N SER A 138 -28.23 11.40 4.50
CA SER A 138 -29.20 12.48 4.37
C SER A 138 -29.63 12.74 2.93
N ARG A 139 -28.84 12.30 1.95
CA ARG A 139 -29.13 12.43 0.51
C ARG A 139 -30.20 11.45 -0.01
N GLY A 140 -30.69 10.52 0.80
CA GLY A 140 -31.78 9.61 0.46
C GLY A 140 -31.42 8.45 -0.49
N PHE A 141 -30.16 8.30 -0.88
CA PHE A 141 -29.71 7.17 -1.72
C PHE A 141 -29.38 5.94 -0.89
N LYS A 142 -29.62 4.74 -1.46
CA LYS A 142 -29.19 3.50 -0.84
C LYS A 142 -27.66 3.38 -0.83
N PHE A 143 -27.08 2.94 0.29
CA PHE A 143 -25.64 2.77 0.45
C PHE A 143 -25.02 1.90 -0.67
N GLY A 144 -25.65 0.76 -1.00
CA GLY A 144 -25.14 -0.14 -2.03
C GLY A 144 -24.92 0.51 -3.40
N THR A 145 -25.81 1.43 -3.81
CA THR A 145 -25.66 2.17 -5.07
C THR A 145 -24.41 3.02 -5.09
N TYR A 146 -24.09 3.66 -3.97
CA TYR A 146 -22.88 4.48 -3.80
C TYR A 146 -21.61 3.62 -3.66
N ALA A 147 -21.70 2.54 -2.87
CA ALA A 147 -20.56 1.65 -2.58
C ALA A 147 -20.07 0.92 -3.83
N VAL A 148 -20.94 0.43 -4.69
CA VAL A 148 -20.57 -0.28 -5.94
C VAL A 148 -19.64 0.56 -6.81
N PHE A 149 -19.85 1.88 -6.89
CA PHE A 149 -18.95 2.77 -7.64
C PHE A 149 -17.53 2.76 -7.07
N TRP A 150 -17.39 2.90 -5.75
CA TRP A 150 -16.08 2.94 -5.09
C TRP A 150 -15.37 1.59 -5.11
N ILE A 151 -16.12 0.50 -4.91
CA ILE A 151 -15.60 -0.87 -4.98
C ILE A 151 -15.06 -1.13 -6.39
N ARG A 152 -15.85 -0.85 -7.43
CA ARG A 152 -15.45 -1.04 -8.83
C ARG A 152 -14.25 -0.17 -9.20
N GLN A 153 -14.22 1.07 -8.75
CA GLN A 153 -13.10 1.98 -8.99
C GLN A 153 -11.80 1.48 -8.35
N ALA A 154 -11.87 0.98 -7.10
CA ALA A 154 -10.70 0.44 -6.40
C ALA A 154 -10.16 -0.80 -7.11
N ILE A 155 -11.04 -1.77 -7.44
CA ILE A 155 -10.65 -3.00 -8.16
C ILE A 155 -10.08 -2.67 -9.55
N SER A 156 -10.72 -1.77 -10.32
CA SER A 156 -10.23 -1.40 -11.66
C SER A 156 -8.86 -0.74 -11.60
N ARG A 157 -8.62 0.07 -10.58
CA ARG A 157 -7.32 0.69 -10.36
C ARG A 157 -6.25 -0.34 -9.99
N ALA A 158 -6.57 -1.28 -9.10
CA ALA A 158 -5.67 -2.37 -8.73
C ALA A 158 -5.30 -3.25 -9.94
N LEU A 159 -6.28 -3.60 -10.77
CA LEU A 159 -6.04 -4.32 -12.02
C LEU A 159 -5.09 -3.55 -12.96
N SER A 160 -5.28 -2.24 -13.12
CA SER A 160 -4.39 -1.42 -13.96
C SER A 160 -2.97 -1.31 -13.41
N ASP A 161 -2.81 -1.33 -12.08
CA ASP A 161 -1.52 -1.14 -11.41
C ASP A 161 -0.74 -2.45 -11.18
N GLN A 162 -1.42 -3.59 -10.99
CA GLN A 162 -0.83 -4.82 -10.46
C GLN A 162 -1.07 -6.06 -11.33
N ALA A 163 -1.97 -6.02 -12.35
CA ALA A 163 -2.32 -7.19 -13.15
C ALA A 163 -1.17 -7.72 -14.03
N HIS A 164 -0.22 -6.88 -14.37
CA HIS A 164 0.91 -7.26 -15.23
C HIS A 164 2.17 -7.50 -14.40
N THR A 165 2.87 -8.61 -14.67
CA THR A 165 4.18 -8.93 -14.04
C THR A 165 5.19 -7.81 -14.28
N ILE A 166 5.21 -7.24 -15.48
CA ILE A 166 5.98 -6.04 -15.79
C ILE A 166 5.02 -4.86 -15.71
N ARG A 167 5.19 -4.00 -14.69
CA ARG A 167 4.30 -2.85 -14.45
C ARG A 167 4.21 -1.94 -15.66
N VAL A 168 2.98 -1.69 -16.09
CA VAL A 168 2.65 -0.75 -17.18
C VAL A 168 1.95 0.46 -16.59
N PRO A 169 2.32 1.71 -16.96
CA PRO A 169 1.61 2.90 -16.53
C PRO A 169 0.13 2.89 -16.93
N VAL A 170 -0.76 3.38 -16.05
CA VAL A 170 -2.23 3.33 -16.22
C VAL A 170 -2.67 3.90 -17.59
N HIS A 171 -2.12 5.05 -17.99
CA HIS A 171 -2.46 5.67 -19.28
C HIS A 171 -2.05 4.83 -20.50
N THR A 172 -1.01 3.99 -20.37
CA THR A 172 -0.59 3.04 -21.42
C THR A 172 -1.50 1.82 -21.41
N ALA A 173 -1.87 1.31 -20.24
CA ALA A 173 -2.82 0.21 -20.08
C ALA A 173 -4.22 0.56 -20.62
N GLU A 174 -4.68 1.80 -20.41
CA GLU A 174 -5.94 2.31 -20.99
C GLU A 174 -5.89 2.32 -22.52
N LYS A 175 -4.82 2.87 -23.12
CA LYS A 175 -4.61 2.85 -24.57
C LYS A 175 -4.50 1.43 -25.10
N ALA A 176 -3.80 0.53 -24.41
CA ALA A 176 -3.71 -0.88 -24.77
C ALA A 176 -5.08 -1.57 -24.78
N SER A 177 -5.91 -1.31 -23.77
CA SER A 177 -7.27 -1.81 -23.70
C SER A 177 -8.14 -1.26 -24.85
N GLN A 178 -7.94 0.00 -25.24
CA GLN A 178 -8.63 0.65 -26.35
C GLN A 178 -8.21 0.02 -27.71
N VAL A 179 -6.91 -0.17 -27.91
CA VAL A 179 -6.35 -0.84 -29.09
C VAL A 179 -6.84 -2.29 -29.16
N LYS A 180 -6.80 -3.06 -28.08
CA LYS A 180 -7.28 -4.45 -28.02
C LYS A 180 -8.75 -4.56 -28.43
N ARG A 181 -9.62 -3.69 -27.90
CA ARG A 181 -11.05 -3.66 -28.29
C ARG A 181 -11.26 -3.31 -29.76
N ALA A 182 -10.50 -2.35 -30.29
CA ALA A 182 -10.59 -1.96 -31.71
C ALA A 182 -10.11 -3.11 -32.62
N THR A 183 -9.02 -3.78 -32.27
CA THR A 183 -8.47 -4.94 -32.97
C THR A 183 -9.46 -6.09 -33.01
N GLN A 184 -10.05 -6.45 -31.86
CA GLN A 184 -11.05 -7.52 -31.80
C GLN A 184 -12.27 -7.19 -32.67
N GLY A 185 -12.82 -6.00 -32.53
CA GLY A 185 -13.98 -5.60 -33.33
C GLY A 185 -13.70 -5.44 -34.85
N LEU A 186 -12.42 -5.23 -35.25
CA LEU A 186 -12.03 -5.29 -36.67
C LEU A 186 -11.85 -6.73 -37.15
N ARG A 187 -11.26 -7.59 -36.32
CA ARG A 187 -11.12 -9.02 -36.62
C ARG A 187 -12.48 -9.66 -36.89
N ASP A 188 -13.48 -9.37 -36.03
CA ASP A 188 -14.85 -9.88 -36.18
C ASP A 188 -15.55 -9.36 -37.45
N GLN A 189 -15.23 -8.11 -37.89
CA GLN A 189 -15.79 -7.52 -39.10
C GLN A 189 -15.10 -7.95 -40.39
N LEU A 190 -13.77 -8.09 -40.36
CA LEU A 190 -12.96 -8.35 -41.56
C LEU A 190 -12.69 -9.83 -41.80
N GLY A 191 -12.87 -10.69 -40.78
CA GLY A 191 -12.50 -12.12 -40.84
C GLY A 191 -10.98 -12.38 -40.96
N ARG A 192 -10.15 -11.35 -40.83
CA ARG A 192 -8.67 -11.40 -40.86
C ARG A 192 -8.04 -10.52 -39.79
N GLU A 193 -6.74 -10.70 -39.54
CA GLU A 193 -6.01 -9.76 -38.69
C GLU A 193 -5.99 -8.35 -39.32
N PRO A 194 -6.36 -7.32 -38.54
CA PRO A 194 -6.32 -5.95 -39.00
C PRO A 194 -4.89 -5.41 -39.02
N THR A 195 -4.62 -4.50 -39.98
CA THR A 195 -3.35 -3.78 -40.00
C THR A 195 -3.27 -2.71 -38.92
N ASN A 196 -2.05 -2.30 -38.56
CA ASN A 196 -1.86 -1.24 -37.55
C ASN A 196 -2.53 0.08 -37.93
N ASP A 197 -2.61 0.38 -39.22
CA ASP A 197 -3.26 1.58 -39.76
C ASP A 197 -4.79 1.51 -39.58
N GLU A 198 -5.41 0.36 -39.88
CA GLU A 198 -6.84 0.12 -39.66
C GLU A 198 -7.20 0.23 -38.16
N VAL A 199 -6.37 -0.35 -37.29
CA VAL A 199 -6.53 -0.26 -35.83
C VAL A 199 -6.37 1.18 -35.35
N SER A 200 -5.42 1.93 -35.90
CA SER A 200 -5.20 3.33 -35.56
C SER A 200 -6.42 4.18 -35.89
N VAL A 201 -6.99 4.02 -37.10
CA VAL A 201 -8.20 4.73 -37.53
C VAL A 201 -9.39 4.42 -36.61
N LYS A 202 -9.60 3.13 -36.28
CA LYS A 202 -10.74 2.72 -35.45
C LYS A 202 -10.58 3.08 -33.99
N SER A 203 -9.36 3.00 -33.43
CA SER A 203 -9.08 3.30 -32.05
C SER A 203 -8.85 4.79 -31.76
N GLY A 204 -8.52 5.60 -32.77
CA GLY A 204 -8.10 6.99 -32.59
C GLY A 204 -6.69 7.15 -31.96
N VAL A 205 -5.93 6.06 -31.86
CA VAL A 205 -4.57 6.06 -31.31
C VAL A 205 -3.55 6.14 -32.46
N PRO A 206 -2.51 6.99 -32.40
CA PRO A 206 -1.48 7.09 -33.43
C PRO A 206 -0.83 5.74 -33.73
N VAL A 207 -0.55 5.44 -35.02
CA VAL A 207 0.03 4.16 -35.50
C VAL A 207 1.32 3.78 -34.77
N GLU A 208 2.20 4.74 -34.52
CA GLU A 208 3.41 4.58 -33.73
C GLU A 208 3.12 4.04 -32.33
N THR A 209 2.08 4.58 -31.68
CA THR A 209 1.66 4.15 -30.34
C THR A 209 1.04 2.76 -30.40
N VAL A 210 0.23 2.44 -31.43
CA VAL A 210 -0.32 1.09 -31.66
C VAL A 210 0.80 0.07 -31.78
N ARG A 211 1.83 0.34 -32.59
CA ARG A 211 2.99 -0.50 -32.76
C ARG A 211 3.78 -0.71 -31.45
N ARG A 212 4.00 0.36 -30.69
CA ARG A 212 4.68 0.32 -29.40
C ARG A 212 3.90 -0.48 -28.37
N ILE A 213 2.58 -0.32 -28.30
CA ILE A 213 1.70 -1.09 -27.40
C ILE A 213 1.81 -2.60 -27.70
N GLY A 214 1.82 -2.99 -28.97
CA GLY A 214 1.97 -4.40 -29.36
C GLY A 214 3.30 -5.04 -28.91
N LEU A 215 4.33 -4.24 -28.65
CA LEU A 215 5.60 -4.69 -28.09
C LEU A 215 5.63 -4.70 -26.56
N LEU A 216 4.96 -3.73 -25.92
CA LEU A 216 5.01 -3.53 -24.47
C LEU A 216 4.04 -4.43 -23.69
N VAL A 217 2.89 -4.74 -24.28
CA VAL A 217 1.83 -5.54 -23.62
C VAL A 217 1.87 -6.97 -24.17
N ARG A 218 3.01 -7.66 -23.94
CA ARG A 218 3.14 -9.09 -24.20
C ARG A 218 2.92 -9.86 -22.92
N ASP A 219 2.20 -10.97 -23.01
CA ASP A 219 2.05 -11.88 -21.89
C ASP A 219 3.40 -12.52 -21.58
N VAL A 220 3.74 -12.55 -20.29
CA VAL A 220 4.96 -13.19 -19.80
C VAL A 220 4.70 -14.68 -19.67
N VAL A 221 5.59 -15.50 -20.20
CA VAL A 221 5.51 -16.96 -20.12
C VAL A 221 6.44 -17.45 -19.02
N SER A 222 6.02 -18.46 -18.24
CA SER A 222 6.85 -19.06 -17.20
C SER A 222 8.01 -19.85 -17.84
N LEU A 223 9.22 -19.68 -17.30
CA LEU A 223 10.37 -20.49 -17.68
C LEU A 223 10.23 -21.96 -17.23
N ASP A 224 9.45 -22.20 -16.19
CA ASP A 224 9.16 -23.55 -15.69
C ASP A 224 8.05 -24.27 -16.49
N MET A 225 7.53 -23.61 -17.54
CA MET A 225 6.55 -24.23 -18.42
C MET A 225 7.15 -25.46 -19.10
N LYS A 226 6.51 -26.60 -18.91
CA LYS A 226 6.94 -27.87 -19.47
C LYS A 226 6.72 -27.92 -20.97
N ILE A 227 7.70 -28.44 -21.70
CA ILE A 227 7.67 -28.54 -23.16
C ILE A 227 7.84 -30.03 -23.53
N GLY A 228 7.01 -30.52 -24.47
CA GLY A 228 6.99 -31.91 -24.93
C GLY A 228 6.01 -32.79 -24.17
N ASP A 229 5.69 -33.96 -24.74
CA ASP A 229 4.74 -34.89 -24.17
C ASP A 229 5.28 -35.60 -22.91
N ASP A 230 6.59 -35.72 -22.79
CA ASP A 230 7.24 -36.43 -21.66
C ASP A 230 7.39 -35.53 -20.41
N GLY A 231 7.19 -34.20 -20.54
CA GLY A 231 7.15 -33.26 -19.43
C GLY A 231 8.46 -33.11 -18.63
N ASP A 232 9.57 -33.62 -19.10
CA ASP A 232 10.85 -33.58 -18.39
C ASP A 232 11.62 -32.28 -18.65
N ASN A 233 11.41 -31.61 -19.79
CA ASN A 233 12.11 -30.38 -20.17
C ASN A 233 11.25 -29.16 -19.88
N SER A 234 11.86 -28.12 -19.30
CA SER A 234 11.26 -26.78 -19.11
C SER A 234 11.68 -25.82 -20.23
N LEU A 235 10.87 -24.75 -20.43
CA LEU A 235 11.26 -23.68 -21.38
C LEU A 235 12.58 -23.02 -20.97
N GLY A 236 12.90 -22.98 -19.69
CA GLY A 236 14.15 -22.45 -19.16
C GLY A 236 15.38 -23.24 -19.65
N ASP A 237 15.25 -24.54 -19.80
CA ASP A 237 16.36 -25.41 -20.26
C ASP A 237 16.76 -25.17 -21.72
N LEU A 238 15.86 -24.58 -22.52
CA LEU A 238 16.12 -24.21 -23.92
C LEU A 238 16.77 -22.82 -24.06
N VAL A 239 16.81 -22.02 -22.99
CA VAL A 239 17.36 -20.66 -23.03
C VAL A 239 18.88 -20.73 -22.85
N VAL A 240 19.62 -20.48 -23.94
CA VAL A 240 21.08 -20.47 -23.93
C VAL A 240 21.62 -19.25 -23.18
N ASP A 241 22.52 -19.48 -22.24
CA ASP A 241 23.29 -18.40 -21.59
C ASP A 241 24.37 -17.87 -22.55
N ARG A 242 24.19 -16.64 -23.02
CA ARG A 242 25.11 -15.95 -23.93
C ARG A 242 26.09 -15.03 -23.22
N HIS A 243 25.97 -14.85 -21.89
CA HIS A 243 26.75 -13.90 -21.14
C HIS A 243 27.87 -14.55 -20.33
N SER A 244 27.69 -15.77 -19.91
CA SER A 244 28.74 -16.50 -19.20
C SER A 244 29.88 -16.88 -20.17
N PRO A 245 31.11 -16.50 -19.83
CA PRO A 245 32.26 -16.88 -20.66
C PRO A 245 32.45 -18.41 -20.62
N SER A 246 32.83 -19.00 -21.76
CA SER A 246 33.11 -20.45 -21.83
C SER A 246 34.24 -20.84 -20.87
N PRO A 247 34.26 -22.08 -20.35
CA PRO A 247 35.36 -22.57 -19.51
C PRO A 247 36.74 -22.39 -20.14
N ASP A 248 36.84 -22.60 -21.46
CA ASP A 248 38.08 -22.39 -22.23
C ASP A 248 38.52 -20.92 -22.21
N ALA A 249 37.56 -19.98 -22.37
CA ALA A 249 37.88 -18.56 -22.31
C ALA A 249 38.34 -18.12 -20.90
N ILE A 250 37.76 -18.69 -19.85
CA ILE A 250 38.17 -18.43 -18.45
C ILE A 250 39.57 -18.98 -18.21
N ALA A 251 39.88 -20.19 -18.70
CA ALA A 251 41.21 -20.82 -18.59
C ALA A 251 42.28 -19.99 -19.32
N ALA A 252 42.02 -19.62 -20.58
CA ALA A 252 42.92 -18.76 -21.35
C ALA A 252 43.15 -17.38 -20.69
N GLN A 253 42.11 -16.76 -20.15
CA GLN A 253 42.24 -15.49 -19.42
C GLN A 253 43.03 -15.64 -18.12
N SER A 254 42.88 -16.74 -17.42
CA SER A 254 43.63 -17.05 -16.21
C SER A 254 45.12 -17.26 -16.51
N GLU A 255 45.43 -17.98 -17.58
CA GLU A 255 46.81 -18.20 -18.04
C GLU A 255 47.47 -16.89 -18.49
N LEU A 256 46.74 -16.06 -19.27
CA LEU A 256 47.22 -14.75 -19.69
C LEU A 256 47.55 -13.85 -18.48
N ARG A 257 46.69 -13.85 -17.47
CA ARG A 257 46.94 -13.11 -16.22
C ARG A 257 48.17 -13.58 -15.50
N ARG A 258 48.42 -14.90 -15.44
CA ARG A 258 49.65 -15.47 -14.83
C ARG A 258 50.89 -15.04 -15.58
N LEU A 259 50.88 -15.12 -16.92
CA LEU A 259 52.01 -14.70 -17.76
C LEU A 259 52.30 -13.22 -17.63
N LEU A 260 51.25 -12.37 -17.64
CA LEU A 260 51.38 -10.93 -17.41
C LEU A 260 51.95 -10.62 -16.02
N SER A 261 51.47 -11.26 -14.97
CA SER A 261 51.97 -11.07 -13.62
C SER A 261 53.45 -11.49 -13.50
N ALA A 262 53.81 -12.61 -14.10
CA ALA A 262 55.22 -13.07 -14.14
C ALA A 262 56.13 -12.11 -14.91
N SER A 263 55.64 -11.60 -16.05
CA SER A 263 56.39 -10.62 -16.86
C SER A 263 56.54 -9.28 -16.13
N MET A 264 55.53 -8.82 -15.41
CA MET A 264 55.59 -7.60 -14.63
C MET A 264 56.58 -7.67 -13.45
N LEU A 265 56.77 -8.85 -12.86
CA LEU A 265 57.77 -9.05 -11.81
C LEU A 265 59.22 -8.96 -12.33
N LEU A 266 59.44 -9.15 -13.65
CA LEU A 266 60.73 -9.01 -14.28
C LEU A 266 61.06 -7.55 -14.69
N LEU A 267 60.07 -6.66 -14.68
CA LEU A 267 60.26 -5.22 -14.98
C LEU A 267 60.74 -4.52 -13.74
N SER A 268 61.83 -3.77 -13.88
CA SER A 268 62.36 -2.93 -12.79
C SER A 268 61.35 -1.84 -12.47
N ALA A 269 61.17 -1.55 -11.16
CA ALA A 269 60.40 -0.42 -10.74
C ALA A 269 61.01 0.89 -11.29
N ARG A 270 60.28 1.58 -12.13
CA ARG A 270 60.58 2.93 -12.58
C ARG A 270 59.53 3.87 -12.06
#